data_00a9e35383b26f95fefff09f5f2e904b
#
_entry.id   00a9e35383b26f95fefff09f5f2e904b
#
_cell.length_a   1.000
_cell.length_b   1.000
_cell.length_c   1.000
_cell.angle_alpha   90.00
_cell.angle_beta   90.00
_cell.angle_gamma   90.00
#
_symmetry.space_group_name_H-M   'P 1'
#
loop_
_entity.id
_entity.type
_entity.pdbx_description
1 polymer ?
#
loop_
_entity_poly.entity_id
_entity_poly.type
_entity_poly.pdbx_seq_one_letter_code
_entity_poly.pdbx_strand_id
1 'polypeptide(L)'
;MVSERKISPYGKGVSIVLDFTALPTRNKFYAGANGAKIAVIYDGEQYMLKFPALAPKNKELSYANSCISEYIGCHIFNSVGIAAQETLLGIYRKNGAEKIVVACKDFTSPGIVLQDFASLKNTVINSGHSGYGTELSDITQAMEDQTAFPPALLKQHFWDMFIVDALIGNWDRHNGNWGFLYNTMTDEIHLAPVYDCGSSLY
;
A
#
# COMPACT_ATOMS: atom_id res chain seq x y z
N MET A 1 -24.59 8.85 -0.36
CA MET A 1 -25.27 7.53 -0.34
C MET A 1 -24.51 6.64 -1.31
N VAL A 2 -23.78 5.64 -0.80
CA VAL A 2 -23.06 4.68 -1.65
C VAL A 2 -24.10 3.79 -2.31
N SER A 3 -24.13 3.72 -3.64
CA SER A 3 -25.06 2.85 -4.36
C SER A 3 -24.53 1.41 -4.28
N GLU A 4 -25.19 0.59 -3.49
CA GLU A 4 -24.95 -0.84 -3.43
C GLU A 4 -25.66 -1.53 -4.62
N ARG A 5 -24.90 -2.10 -5.55
CA ARG A 5 -25.47 -2.97 -6.58
C ARG A 5 -25.39 -4.43 -6.14
N LYS A 6 -26.55 -5.09 -6.12
CA LYS A 6 -26.67 -6.52 -5.90
C LYS A 6 -26.37 -7.25 -7.21
N ILE A 7 -25.27 -7.98 -7.27
CA ILE A 7 -24.94 -8.88 -8.38
C ILE A 7 -24.89 -10.29 -7.81
N SER A 8 -25.84 -11.15 -8.21
CA SER A 8 -25.82 -12.57 -7.88
C SER A 8 -25.76 -13.37 -9.18
N PRO A 9 -24.65 -14.01 -9.53
CA PRO A 9 -24.62 -14.98 -10.62
C PRO A 9 -25.04 -16.39 -10.20
N TYR A 10 -25.10 -16.71 -8.89
CA TYR A 10 -25.51 -18.03 -8.38
C TYR A 10 -26.46 -17.82 -7.21
N GLY A 11 -27.73 -18.08 -7.40
CA GLY A 11 -28.83 -17.82 -6.48
C GLY A 11 -28.54 -18.13 -5.01
N LYS A 12 -28.81 -17.13 -4.14
CA LYS A 12 -28.82 -17.07 -2.68
C LYS A 12 -27.62 -16.38 -1.97
N GLY A 13 -26.87 -15.51 -2.61
CA GLY A 13 -25.97 -14.56 -1.93
C GLY A 13 -26.04 -13.19 -2.56
N VAL A 14 -26.31 -12.17 -1.77
CA VAL A 14 -26.20 -10.78 -2.24
C VAL A 14 -24.73 -10.40 -2.21
N SER A 15 -24.07 -10.40 -3.35
CA SER A 15 -22.72 -9.80 -3.47
C SER A 15 -22.89 -8.28 -3.56
N ILE A 16 -22.45 -7.58 -2.53
CA ILE A 16 -22.41 -6.11 -2.53
C ILE A 16 -21.08 -5.70 -3.14
N VAL A 17 -21.14 -5.09 -4.33
CA VAL A 17 -19.97 -4.45 -4.94
C VAL A 17 -19.95 -2.99 -4.50
N LEU A 18 -18.89 -2.55 -3.84
CA LEU A 18 -18.72 -1.16 -3.44
C LEU A 18 -18.55 -0.28 -4.68
N ASP A 19 -19.30 0.82 -4.74
CA ASP A 19 -19.22 1.80 -5.82
C ASP A 19 -18.67 3.12 -5.29
N PHE A 20 -17.44 3.43 -5.66
CA PHE A 20 -16.72 4.62 -5.21
C PHE A 20 -16.91 5.84 -6.13
N THR A 21 -17.75 5.74 -7.17
CA THR A 21 -17.88 6.76 -8.21
C THR A 21 -18.33 8.12 -7.68
N ALA A 22 -19.25 8.13 -6.72
CA ALA A 22 -19.87 9.36 -6.20
C ALA A 22 -19.32 9.81 -4.85
N LEU A 23 -18.16 9.26 -4.41
CA LEU A 23 -17.59 9.65 -3.13
C LEU A 23 -17.03 11.07 -3.15
N PRO A 24 -17.13 11.82 -2.03
CA PRO A 24 -16.46 13.10 -1.89
C PRO A 24 -14.94 12.95 -2.03
N THR A 25 -14.33 13.83 -2.81
CA THR A 25 -12.89 13.87 -3.01
C THR A 25 -12.19 14.86 -2.07
N ARG A 26 -10.89 14.67 -1.85
CA ARG A 26 -10.02 15.59 -1.11
C ARG A 26 -8.81 15.98 -1.95
N ASN A 27 -8.28 17.18 -1.70
CA ASN A 27 -7.06 17.68 -2.34
C ASN A 27 -5.83 17.17 -1.59
N LYS A 28 -5.61 15.86 -1.61
CA LYS A 28 -4.41 15.22 -1.08
C LYS A 28 -3.71 14.50 -2.21
N PHE A 29 -2.40 14.72 -2.32
CA PHE A 29 -1.55 14.07 -3.31
C PHE A 29 -0.82 12.89 -2.66
N TYR A 30 -0.79 11.79 -3.35
CA TYR A 30 -0.07 10.58 -2.93
C TYR A 30 1.11 10.35 -3.87
N ALA A 31 2.28 10.09 -3.31
CA ALA A 31 3.48 9.77 -4.07
C ALA A 31 3.36 8.43 -4.81
N GLY A 32 4.30 8.16 -5.72
CA GLY A 32 4.42 6.93 -6.48
C GLY A 32 3.97 7.06 -7.94
N ALA A 33 4.69 6.35 -8.82
CA ALA A 33 4.61 6.48 -10.27
C ALA A 33 3.49 5.63 -10.91
N ASN A 34 3.01 4.58 -10.23
CA ASN A 34 2.12 3.59 -10.84
C ASN A 34 0.64 3.91 -10.63
N GLY A 35 -0.08 4.10 -11.73
CA GLY A 35 -1.52 4.33 -11.76
C GLY A 35 -1.98 5.68 -11.24
N ALA A 36 -3.20 6.07 -11.60
CA ALA A 36 -3.84 7.25 -11.03
C ALA A 36 -4.26 7.00 -9.58
N LYS A 37 -4.19 8.03 -8.74
CA LYS A 37 -4.59 7.99 -7.33
C LYS A 37 -5.43 9.22 -7.03
N ILE A 38 -6.52 9.05 -6.28
CA ILE A 38 -7.33 10.15 -5.76
C ILE A 38 -7.64 9.93 -4.29
N ALA A 39 -7.73 11.01 -3.52
CA ALA A 39 -8.21 10.95 -2.15
C ALA A 39 -9.73 11.04 -2.13
N VAL A 40 -10.38 10.12 -1.41
CA VAL A 40 -11.83 10.07 -1.24
C VAL A 40 -12.19 9.90 0.23
N ILE A 41 -13.44 10.25 0.59
CA ILE A 41 -13.97 9.98 1.93
C ILE A 41 -15.03 8.87 1.79
N TYR A 42 -14.84 7.80 2.53
CA TYR A 42 -15.78 6.69 2.64
C TYR A 42 -16.03 6.39 4.13
N ASP A 43 -17.28 6.35 4.53
CA ASP A 43 -17.70 6.12 5.93
C ASP A 43 -17.00 7.03 6.96
N GLY A 44 -16.80 8.30 6.59
CA GLY A 44 -16.14 9.30 7.43
C GLY A 44 -14.61 9.24 7.43
N GLU A 45 -14.00 8.20 6.88
CA GLU A 45 -12.56 7.97 6.82
C GLU A 45 -11.97 8.34 5.46
N GLN A 46 -10.70 8.71 5.45
CA GLN A 46 -9.99 9.04 4.20
C GLN A 46 -9.34 7.80 3.60
N TYR A 47 -9.55 7.62 2.30
CA TYR A 47 -8.95 6.54 1.52
C TYR A 47 -8.21 7.11 0.31
N MET A 48 -7.12 6.44 -0.04
CA MET A 48 -6.49 6.58 -1.34
C MET A 48 -7.11 5.56 -2.30
N LEU A 49 -7.82 6.03 -3.31
CA LEU A 49 -8.36 5.18 -4.36
C LEU A 49 -7.29 5.01 -5.44
N LYS A 50 -6.77 3.79 -5.58
CA LYS A 50 -5.82 3.40 -6.62
C LYS A 50 -6.58 2.85 -7.83
N PHE A 51 -6.17 3.27 -9.03
CA PHE A 51 -6.69 2.78 -10.30
C PHE A 51 -5.70 1.79 -10.92
N PRO A 52 -6.18 0.82 -11.73
CA PRO A 52 -5.28 -0.05 -12.48
C PRO A 52 -4.28 0.78 -13.29
N ALA A 53 -3.02 0.39 -13.28
CA ALA A 53 -2.03 0.99 -14.15
C ALA A 53 -2.47 0.80 -15.61
N LEU A 54 -2.22 1.81 -16.45
CA LEU A 54 -2.41 1.66 -17.89
C LEU A 54 -1.45 0.57 -18.39
N ALA A 55 -1.98 -0.41 -19.13
CA ALA A 55 -1.17 -1.47 -19.69
C ALA A 55 0.01 -0.83 -20.47
N PRO A 56 1.26 -1.16 -20.15
CA PRO A 56 2.38 -0.73 -20.95
C PRO A 56 2.20 -1.25 -22.37
N LYS A 57 2.84 -0.61 -23.37
CA LYS A 57 2.82 -1.06 -24.75
C LYS A 57 3.25 -2.52 -24.93
N ASN A 58 3.92 -3.08 -23.94
CA ASN A 58 4.30 -4.49 -23.85
C ASN A 58 3.26 -5.27 -23.03
N LYS A 59 2.44 -6.07 -23.71
CA LYS A 59 1.30 -6.82 -23.14
C LYS A 59 1.71 -7.96 -22.18
N GLU A 60 3.01 -8.28 -22.08
CA GLU A 60 3.50 -9.43 -21.31
C GLU A 60 3.65 -9.15 -19.81
N LEU A 61 3.68 -7.88 -19.41
CA LEU A 61 3.70 -7.44 -18.00
C LEU A 61 2.50 -6.52 -17.75
N SER A 62 1.32 -7.09 -17.70
CA SER A 62 0.10 -6.32 -17.46
C SER A 62 -0.15 -6.17 -15.97
N TYR A 63 0.08 -5.00 -15.41
CA TYR A 63 -0.39 -4.58 -14.07
C TYR A 63 -1.93 -4.40 -14.00
N ALA A 64 -2.67 -5.00 -14.92
CA ALA A 64 -4.13 -4.86 -14.98
C ALA A 64 -4.81 -5.32 -13.69
N ASN A 65 -4.21 -6.25 -12.97
CA ASN A 65 -4.73 -6.83 -11.73
C ASN A 65 -4.19 -6.15 -10.46
N SER A 66 -3.38 -5.10 -10.57
CA SER A 66 -2.70 -4.47 -9.43
C SER A 66 -3.64 -4.10 -8.28
N CYS A 67 -4.87 -3.65 -8.57
CA CYS A 67 -5.86 -3.34 -7.54
C CYS A 67 -6.34 -4.60 -6.80
N ILE A 68 -6.49 -5.71 -7.50
CA ILE A 68 -6.88 -7.01 -6.91
C ILE A 68 -5.71 -7.56 -6.10
N SER A 69 -4.51 -7.51 -6.62
CA SER A 69 -3.28 -7.93 -5.93
C SER A 69 -3.05 -7.12 -4.65
N GLU A 70 -3.24 -5.79 -4.69
CA GLU A 70 -3.17 -4.93 -3.51
C GLU A 70 -4.16 -5.38 -2.43
N TYR A 71 -5.42 -5.60 -2.82
CA TYR A 71 -6.47 -6.04 -1.91
C TYR A 71 -6.13 -7.39 -1.29
N ILE A 72 -5.83 -8.41 -2.10
CA ILE A 72 -5.56 -9.77 -1.62
C ILE A 72 -4.26 -9.80 -0.81
N GLY A 73 -3.20 -9.13 -1.28
CA GLY A 73 -1.90 -9.10 -0.59
C GLY A 73 -2.02 -8.51 0.82
N CYS A 74 -2.66 -7.35 0.98
CA CYS A 74 -2.90 -6.76 2.30
C CYS A 74 -3.73 -7.67 3.20
N HIS A 75 -4.73 -8.37 2.66
CA HIS A 75 -5.55 -9.32 3.43
C HIS A 75 -4.77 -10.56 3.85
N ILE A 76 -3.84 -11.06 3.03
CA ILE A 76 -2.94 -12.17 3.41
C ILE A 76 -2.06 -11.75 4.59
N PHE A 77 -1.41 -10.58 4.54
CA PHE A 77 -0.63 -10.05 5.66
C PHE A 77 -1.45 -10.00 6.95
N ASN A 78 -2.63 -9.39 6.91
CA ASN A 78 -3.51 -9.28 8.07
C ASN A 78 -3.97 -10.66 8.59
N SER A 79 -4.20 -11.64 7.70
CA SER A 79 -4.64 -12.98 8.08
C SER A 79 -3.59 -13.78 8.85
N VAL A 80 -2.31 -13.45 8.66
CA VAL A 80 -1.19 -14.08 9.41
C VAL A 80 -0.71 -13.21 10.59
N GLY A 81 -1.47 -12.16 10.94
CA GLY A 81 -1.19 -11.32 12.10
C GLY A 81 -0.17 -10.21 11.88
N ILE A 82 0.22 -9.94 10.65
CA ILE A 82 1.11 -8.82 10.30
C ILE A 82 0.23 -7.64 9.87
N ALA A 83 0.34 -6.51 10.58
CA ALA A 83 -0.46 -5.33 10.28
C ALA A 83 -0.19 -4.83 8.86
N ALA A 84 -1.22 -4.78 8.04
CA ALA A 84 -1.18 -4.24 6.68
C ALA A 84 -2.30 -3.22 6.47
N GLN A 85 -2.14 -2.38 5.47
CA GLN A 85 -3.09 -1.33 5.11
C GLN A 85 -4.49 -1.92 4.92
N GLU A 86 -5.49 -1.32 5.56
CA GLU A 86 -6.88 -1.69 5.33
C GLU A 86 -7.27 -1.34 3.89
N THR A 87 -7.85 -2.31 3.18
CA THR A 87 -8.22 -2.15 1.78
C THR A 87 -9.64 -2.62 1.52
N LEU A 88 -10.32 -1.93 0.58
CA LEU A 88 -11.65 -2.26 0.09
C LEU A 88 -11.59 -2.37 -1.43
N LEU A 89 -12.15 -3.44 -1.98
CA LEU A 89 -12.24 -3.63 -3.43
C LEU A 89 -13.61 -3.14 -3.92
N GLY A 90 -13.63 -2.46 -5.07
CA GLY A 90 -14.88 -1.96 -5.64
C GLY A 90 -14.71 -1.47 -7.06
N ILE A 91 -15.67 -0.70 -7.53
CA ILE A 91 -15.72 -0.16 -8.88
C ILE A 91 -15.73 1.37 -8.88
N TYR A 92 -15.23 1.93 -9.97
CA TYR A 92 -15.30 3.36 -10.26
C TYR A 92 -15.70 3.57 -11.73
N ARG A 93 -16.69 4.43 -11.97
CA ARG A 93 -17.17 4.75 -13.30
C ARG A 93 -16.78 6.16 -13.72
N LYS A 94 -16.23 6.28 -14.92
CA LYS A 94 -15.92 7.58 -15.52
C LYS A 94 -16.09 7.51 -17.04
N ASN A 95 -16.81 8.46 -17.59
CA ASN A 95 -17.05 8.58 -19.06
C ASN A 95 -17.59 7.29 -19.68
N GLY A 96 -18.53 6.61 -19.00
CA GLY A 96 -19.14 5.36 -19.48
C GLY A 96 -18.28 4.11 -19.29
N ALA A 97 -17.04 4.22 -18.87
CA ALA A 97 -16.17 3.09 -18.55
C ALA A 97 -16.23 2.74 -17.06
N GLU A 98 -16.27 1.44 -16.74
CA GLU A 98 -16.19 0.90 -15.40
C GLU A 98 -14.79 0.28 -15.18
N LYS A 99 -14.19 0.54 -14.03
CA LYS A 99 -12.89 -0.02 -13.63
C LYS A 99 -12.98 -0.63 -12.24
N ILE A 100 -12.30 -1.75 -12.04
CA ILE A 100 -12.03 -2.28 -10.71
C ILE A 100 -10.97 -1.37 -10.08
N VAL A 101 -11.20 -0.95 -8.85
CA VAL A 101 -10.32 -0.08 -8.08
C VAL A 101 -10.18 -0.60 -6.65
N VAL A 102 -9.10 -0.24 -5.98
CA VAL A 102 -8.89 -0.53 -4.56
C VAL A 102 -8.83 0.78 -3.78
N ALA A 103 -9.61 0.87 -2.72
CA ALA A 103 -9.55 1.94 -1.74
C ALA A 103 -8.64 1.49 -0.60
N CYS A 104 -7.50 2.16 -0.45
CA CYS A 104 -6.53 1.92 0.61
C CYS A 104 -6.74 2.97 1.70
N LYS A 105 -7.07 2.56 2.92
CA LYS A 105 -7.30 3.49 4.04
C LYS A 105 -6.03 4.31 4.28
N ASP A 106 -6.19 5.60 4.38
CA ASP A 106 -5.07 6.49 4.66
C ASP A 106 -4.71 6.39 6.15
N PHE A 107 -3.53 5.91 6.45
CA PHE A 107 -3.02 5.78 7.81
C PHE A 107 -2.21 7.02 8.25
N THR A 108 -2.15 8.07 7.42
CA THR A 108 -1.57 9.36 7.76
C THR A 108 -2.65 10.38 8.11
N SER A 109 -2.32 11.34 8.97
CA SER A 109 -3.23 12.40 9.41
C SER A 109 -2.44 13.68 9.72
N PRO A 110 -3.09 14.81 10.03
CA PRO A 110 -2.36 15.99 10.51
C PRO A 110 -1.46 15.63 11.70
N GLY A 111 -0.16 15.86 11.56
CA GLY A 111 0.84 15.49 12.56
C GLY A 111 1.38 14.04 12.44
N ILE A 112 0.73 13.15 11.70
CA ILE A 112 1.23 11.79 11.45
C ILE A 112 1.65 11.67 9.99
N VAL A 113 2.93 11.49 9.75
CA VAL A 113 3.52 11.41 8.40
C VAL A 113 4.19 10.05 8.16
N LEU A 114 4.10 9.56 6.92
CA LEU A 114 4.82 8.37 6.51
C LEU A 114 6.26 8.75 6.16
N GLN A 115 7.20 8.05 6.78
CA GLN A 115 8.63 8.08 6.44
C GLN A 115 9.05 6.70 5.95
N ASP A 116 9.49 6.62 4.71
CA ASP A 116 9.95 5.36 4.14
C ASP A 116 11.34 4.93 4.69
N PHE A 117 11.61 3.64 4.63
CA PHE A 117 12.89 3.10 5.08
C PHE A 117 14.07 3.60 4.22
N ALA A 118 13.85 3.93 2.95
CA ALA A 118 14.91 4.50 2.10
C ALA A 118 15.44 5.80 2.70
N SER A 119 14.55 6.66 3.21
CA SER A 119 14.94 7.90 3.89
C SER A 119 15.78 7.62 5.15
N LEU A 120 15.36 6.67 5.99
CA LEU A 120 16.13 6.26 7.16
C LEU A 120 17.49 5.69 6.76
N LYS A 121 17.54 4.74 5.84
CA LYS A 121 18.76 4.12 5.33
C LYS A 121 19.76 5.16 4.83
N ASN A 122 19.26 6.18 4.11
CA ASN A 122 20.12 7.25 3.57
C ASN A 122 20.71 8.17 4.65
N THR A 123 20.15 8.18 5.88
CA THR A 123 20.72 8.96 6.99
C THR A 123 21.91 8.27 7.67
N VAL A 124 21.96 6.95 7.63
CA VAL A 124 23.00 6.14 8.34
C VAL A 124 24.05 5.54 7.39
N ILE A 125 23.66 5.26 6.15
CA ILE A 125 24.56 4.71 5.14
C ILE A 125 24.62 5.65 3.94
N ASN A 126 25.80 6.10 3.57
CA ASN A 126 26.00 6.85 2.34
C ASN A 126 25.86 5.91 1.14
N SER A 127 24.62 5.65 0.72
CA SER A 127 24.32 4.76 -0.39
C SER A 127 24.28 5.52 -1.70
N GLY A 128 24.94 5.00 -2.75
CA GLY A 128 24.92 5.59 -4.10
C GLY A 128 23.55 5.66 -4.75
N HIS A 129 22.51 5.08 -4.11
CA HIS A 129 21.12 5.05 -4.59
C HIS A 129 20.13 5.75 -3.65
N SER A 130 20.58 6.75 -2.89
CA SER A 130 19.73 7.55 -1.98
C SER A 130 18.82 6.69 -1.06
N GLY A 131 19.37 5.57 -0.54
CA GLY A 131 18.63 4.64 0.33
C GLY A 131 17.77 3.60 -0.40
N TYR A 132 17.52 3.73 -1.70
CA TYR A 132 16.67 2.81 -2.48
C TYR A 132 17.37 1.50 -2.90
N GLY A 133 18.68 1.40 -2.77
CA GLY A 133 19.41 0.15 -3.06
C GLY A 133 18.89 -1.02 -2.23
N THR A 134 18.74 -2.20 -2.87
CA THR A 134 18.12 -3.40 -2.27
C THR A 134 19.12 -4.43 -1.79
N GLU A 135 20.40 -4.06 -1.66
CA GLU A 135 21.43 -4.92 -1.12
C GLU A 135 21.10 -5.29 0.33
N LEU A 136 20.92 -6.58 0.59
CA LEU A 136 20.51 -7.08 1.91
C LEU A 136 21.51 -6.73 3.01
N SER A 137 22.82 -6.75 2.71
CA SER A 137 23.87 -6.32 3.62
C SER A 137 23.68 -4.89 4.09
N ASP A 138 23.38 -3.98 3.16
CA ASP A 138 23.17 -2.56 3.46
C ASP A 138 21.87 -2.32 4.23
N ILE A 139 20.81 -3.07 3.90
CA ILE A 139 19.54 -3.01 4.62
C ILE A 139 19.75 -3.46 6.07
N THR A 140 20.40 -4.60 6.28
CA THR A 140 20.65 -5.14 7.62
C THR A 140 21.57 -4.24 8.42
N GLN A 141 22.61 -3.69 7.82
CA GLN A 141 23.52 -2.73 8.47
C GLN A 141 22.76 -1.45 8.87
N ALA A 142 21.94 -0.90 7.98
CA ALA A 142 21.15 0.29 8.28
C ALA A 142 20.15 0.06 9.42
N MET A 143 19.56 -1.14 9.51
CA MET A 143 18.67 -1.49 10.63
C MET A 143 19.45 -1.60 11.97
N GLU A 144 20.73 -1.93 11.94
CA GLU A 144 21.59 -2.00 13.14
C GLU A 144 22.08 -0.62 13.58
N ASP A 145 22.52 0.21 12.63
CA ASP A 145 23.21 1.46 12.88
C ASP A 145 22.24 2.63 13.20
N GLN A 146 20.96 2.51 12.81
CA GLN A 146 19.98 3.53 13.10
C GLN A 146 19.61 3.54 14.60
N THR A 147 19.23 4.71 15.10
CA THR A 147 18.88 4.93 16.52
C THR A 147 17.42 5.32 16.75
N ALA A 148 16.64 5.44 15.67
CA ALA A 148 15.26 5.94 15.73
C ALA A 148 14.26 4.89 16.22
N PHE A 149 14.55 3.59 16.03
CA PHE A 149 13.65 2.49 16.37
C PHE A 149 14.44 1.27 16.89
N PRO A 150 13.89 0.44 17.81
CA PRO A 150 14.60 -0.74 18.32
C PRO A 150 15.02 -1.71 17.21
N PRO A 151 16.32 -1.97 16.99
CA PRO A 151 16.81 -2.78 15.87
C PRO A 151 16.24 -4.19 15.79
N ALA A 152 16.03 -4.84 16.93
CA ALA A 152 15.49 -6.21 16.99
C ALA A 152 14.05 -6.26 16.44
N LEU A 153 13.20 -5.30 16.82
CA LEU A 153 11.82 -5.23 16.35
C LEU A 153 11.76 -4.85 14.86
N LEU A 154 12.66 -3.96 14.41
CA LEU A 154 12.75 -3.56 13.02
C LEU A 154 13.16 -4.73 12.12
N LYS A 155 14.16 -5.52 12.54
CA LYS A 155 14.59 -6.73 11.83
C LYS A 155 13.49 -7.79 11.79
N GLN A 156 12.79 -8.01 12.91
CA GLN A 156 11.66 -8.93 12.93
C GLN A 156 10.59 -8.51 11.92
N HIS A 157 10.17 -7.24 11.93
CA HIS A 157 9.18 -6.73 10.99
C HIS A 157 9.63 -6.89 9.53
N PHE A 158 10.90 -6.59 9.23
CA PHE A 158 11.47 -6.76 7.89
C PHE A 158 11.38 -8.22 7.42
N TRP A 159 11.79 -9.18 8.28
CA TRP A 159 11.76 -10.59 7.89
C TRP A 159 10.34 -11.16 7.79
N ASP A 160 9.44 -10.77 8.69
CA ASP A 160 8.02 -11.14 8.62
C ASP A 160 7.40 -10.65 7.29
N MET A 161 7.65 -9.39 6.94
CA MET A 161 7.22 -8.82 5.67
C MET A 161 7.86 -9.55 4.47
N PHE A 162 9.17 -9.79 4.50
CA PHE A 162 9.90 -10.46 3.42
C PHE A 162 9.38 -11.87 3.14
N ILE A 163 9.09 -12.65 4.19
CA ILE A 163 8.54 -14.02 4.04
C ILE A 163 7.18 -13.99 3.36
N VAL A 164 6.28 -13.08 3.76
CA VAL A 164 4.96 -12.98 3.14
C VAL A 164 5.05 -12.42 1.73
N ASP A 165 5.92 -11.43 1.47
CA ASP A 165 6.18 -10.94 0.11
C ASP A 165 6.69 -12.06 -0.81
N ALA A 166 7.57 -12.94 -0.32
CA ALA A 166 8.03 -14.10 -1.06
C ALA A 166 6.88 -15.10 -1.34
N LEU A 167 5.97 -15.31 -0.38
CA LEU A 167 4.80 -16.18 -0.54
C LEU A 167 3.83 -15.67 -1.60
N ILE A 168 3.56 -14.35 -1.62
CA ILE A 168 2.62 -13.74 -2.58
C ILE A 168 3.31 -13.33 -3.90
N GLY A 169 4.62 -13.51 -4.01
CA GLY A 169 5.40 -13.11 -5.18
C GLY A 169 5.46 -11.60 -5.39
N ASN A 170 5.53 -10.80 -4.32
CA ASN A 170 5.69 -9.36 -4.41
C ASN A 170 7.15 -9.00 -4.71
N TRP A 171 7.48 -8.83 -5.97
CA TRP A 171 8.85 -8.56 -6.43
C TRP A 171 9.26 -7.08 -6.38
N ASP A 172 8.32 -6.17 -6.07
CA ASP A 172 8.56 -4.71 -6.07
C ASP A 172 8.66 -4.12 -4.64
N ARG A 173 8.98 -4.94 -3.63
CA ARG A 173 9.21 -4.49 -2.27
C ARG A 173 10.57 -3.82 -2.15
N HIS A 174 10.66 -2.57 -2.56
CA HIS A 174 11.85 -1.74 -2.35
C HIS A 174 11.73 -0.90 -1.07
N ASN A 175 12.81 -0.25 -0.65
CA ASN A 175 12.89 0.50 0.61
C ASN A 175 11.94 1.72 0.69
N GLY A 176 11.34 2.15 -0.40
CA GLY A 176 10.29 3.17 -0.44
C GLY A 176 8.88 2.63 -0.17
N ASN A 177 8.69 1.29 -0.12
CA ASN A 177 7.39 0.64 0.03
C ASN A 177 7.18 0.02 1.42
N TRP A 178 7.94 0.45 2.41
CA TRP A 178 7.78 0.15 3.82
C TRP A 178 8.47 1.21 4.67
N GLY A 179 8.17 1.31 5.96
CA GLY A 179 8.78 2.32 6.82
C GLY A 179 8.00 2.60 8.10
N PHE A 180 7.86 3.86 8.43
CA PHE A 180 7.44 4.33 9.74
C PHE A 180 6.33 5.37 9.65
N LEU A 181 5.52 5.46 10.68
CA LEU A 181 4.65 6.59 10.99
C LEU A 181 5.34 7.44 12.04
N TYR A 182 5.63 8.66 11.70
CA TYR A 182 6.25 9.64 12.59
C TYR A 182 5.21 10.67 13.04
N ASN A 183 5.06 10.83 14.35
CA ASN A 183 4.23 11.87 14.93
C ASN A 183 5.07 13.13 15.14
N THR A 184 4.84 14.14 14.33
CA THR A 184 5.59 15.42 14.37
C THR A 184 5.29 16.27 15.62
N MET A 185 4.26 15.92 16.39
CA MET A 185 3.86 16.65 17.60
C MET A 185 4.43 16.03 18.88
N THR A 186 4.57 14.69 18.92
CA THR A 186 5.07 13.96 20.10
C THR A 186 6.48 13.42 19.91
N ASP A 187 7.04 13.54 18.69
CA ASP A 187 8.35 12.96 18.30
C ASP A 187 8.40 11.43 18.41
N GLU A 188 7.24 10.78 18.34
CA GLU A 188 7.12 9.32 18.40
C GLU A 188 7.18 8.70 17.01
N ILE A 189 7.81 7.54 16.94
CA ILE A 189 7.93 6.75 15.71
C ILE A 189 7.37 5.35 15.91
N HIS A 190 6.55 4.88 14.97
CA HIS A 190 5.96 3.54 14.97
C HIS A 190 6.16 2.91 13.60
N LEU A 191 6.16 1.57 13.53
CA LEU A 191 6.14 0.88 12.25
C LEU A 191 4.84 1.20 11.50
N ALA A 192 4.96 1.55 10.22
CA ALA A 192 3.79 1.67 9.37
C ALA A 192 3.21 0.27 9.08
N PRO A 193 1.88 0.15 8.91
CA PRO A 193 1.31 -1.07 8.34
C PRO A 193 1.98 -1.38 7.00
N VAL A 194 2.12 -2.66 6.64
CA VAL A 194 2.61 -3.04 5.29
C VAL A 194 1.67 -2.49 4.23
N TYR A 195 2.21 -1.86 3.20
CA TYR A 195 1.45 -1.24 2.10
C TYR A 195 2.11 -1.53 0.77
N ASP A 196 1.44 -1.18 -0.31
CA ASP A 196 1.91 -1.34 -1.70
C ASP A 196 2.22 -2.80 -2.08
N CYS A 197 1.17 -3.64 -1.99
CA CYS A 197 1.19 -5.06 -2.37
C CYS A 197 0.72 -5.28 -3.82
N GLY A 198 0.53 -4.22 -4.62
CA GLY A 198 -0.05 -4.29 -5.96
C GLY A 198 0.79 -5.01 -7.00
N SER A 199 2.07 -5.26 -6.71
CA SER A 199 3.01 -5.97 -7.60
C SER A 199 3.17 -7.45 -7.21
N SER A 200 2.09 -8.09 -6.76
CA SER A 200 2.06 -9.49 -6.30
C SER A 200 1.03 -10.34 -7.07
N LEU A 201 1.06 -11.65 -6.86
CA LEU A 201 0.06 -12.61 -7.35
C LEU A 201 -0.05 -12.66 -8.89
N TYR A 202 1.05 -12.74 -9.59
CA TYR A 202 1.14 -12.89 -11.07
C TYR A 202 1.24 -14.36 -11.50
#